data_3c6c8f2eddc89d313b6557909fb5e7d1
#
_entry.id   3c6c8f2eddc89d313b6557909fb5e7d1
#
_cell.length_a   1.000
_cell.length_b   1.000
_cell.length_c   1.000
_cell.angle_alpha   90.00
_cell.angle_beta   90.00
_cell.angle_gamma   90.00
#
_symmetry.space_group_name_H-M   'P 1'
#
loop_
_entity.id
_entity.type
_entity.pdbx_description
1 polymer ?
#
loop_
_entity_poly.entity_id
_entity_poly.type
_entity_poly.pdbx_seq_one_letter_code
_entity_poly.pdbx_strand_id
1 'polypeptide(L)'
;MEKTSVKGSQFAKPYLEFSGACAGCGETPYIKVVTQLFGDRMVIANATGCSSIWGASAPSMPYCKDRNGKGPAWANSLFEDNAEYGLGIATGIKQIRARVKELLSELASLNISKELKDAISAWIENMENSDVTRKVSDDLAKALKAEKVSGGREKELIDVLIDLEDQFVKKSVWSVGGDGWAYDIGYGGLDHVLASGENINVLVFDTEVYSNTGGQASKATPTAAVAKFASAGKRIKKKDLAKIAMAYGYVYVAQVGMGADKNQFMKAIKEAEAYDGPSIIICYAPSHRFCMRRG
;
A
#
# COMPACT_ATOMS: atom_id res chain seq x y z
N MET A 1 14.72 -5.59 -19.21
CA MET A 1 14.69 -4.25 -18.56
C MET A 1 14.13 -4.44 -17.16
N GLU A 2 14.80 -3.89 -16.16
CA GLU A 2 14.39 -4.05 -14.76
C GLU A 2 13.05 -3.33 -14.52
N LYS A 3 12.03 -4.06 -14.00
CA LYS A 3 10.67 -3.54 -13.71
C LYS A 3 10.70 -2.36 -12.73
N THR A 4 11.66 -2.35 -11.81
CA THR A 4 11.84 -1.33 -10.78
C THR A 4 12.61 -0.09 -11.22
N SER A 5 12.99 0.03 -12.49
CA SER A 5 13.51 1.26 -13.08
C SER A 5 12.38 2.18 -13.57
N VAL A 6 12.62 3.49 -13.69
CA VAL A 6 11.64 4.46 -14.22
C VAL A 6 11.12 4.01 -15.58
N LYS A 7 12.00 3.66 -16.51
CA LYS A 7 11.58 3.19 -17.85
C LYS A 7 10.90 1.82 -17.79
N GLY A 8 11.43 0.88 -17.01
CA GLY A 8 10.90 -0.49 -16.91
C GLY A 8 9.52 -0.56 -16.29
N SER A 9 9.22 0.28 -15.30
CA SER A 9 7.91 0.33 -14.65
C SER A 9 6.80 0.68 -15.64
N GLN A 10 7.09 1.48 -16.67
CA GLN A 10 6.10 1.92 -17.65
C GLN A 10 5.68 0.81 -18.65
N PHE A 11 6.40 -0.30 -18.71
CA PHE A 11 5.99 -1.51 -19.46
C PHE A 11 5.18 -2.48 -18.60
N ALA A 12 5.12 -2.27 -17.28
CA ALA A 12 4.25 -3.05 -16.42
C ALA A 12 2.79 -2.58 -16.58
N LYS A 13 1.85 -3.55 -16.47
CA LYS A 13 0.42 -3.21 -16.48
C LYS A 13 0.12 -2.20 -15.37
N PRO A 14 -0.49 -1.06 -15.67
CA PRO A 14 -1.08 -0.20 -14.64
C PRO A 14 -2.37 -0.84 -14.14
N TYR A 15 -2.53 -0.93 -12.83
CA TYR A 15 -3.78 -1.39 -12.23
C TYR A 15 -4.68 -0.23 -11.79
N LEU A 16 -4.33 0.99 -12.19
CA LEU A 16 -5.14 2.20 -12.12
C LEU A 16 -5.29 2.76 -13.52
N GLU A 17 -6.49 2.70 -14.09
CA GLU A 17 -6.80 3.11 -15.45
C GLU A 17 -8.08 3.95 -15.49
N PHE A 18 -8.06 5.08 -16.22
CA PHE A 18 -9.24 5.92 -16.45
C PHE A 18 -9.90 6.45 -15.16
N SER A 19 -9.10 6.99 -14.24
CA SER A 19 -9.62 7.60 -13.02
C SER A 19 -10.45 8.86 -13.32
N GLY A 20 -11.45 9.14 -12.46
CA GLY A 20 -12.22 10.38 -12.48
C GLY A 20 -11.50 11.59 -11.88
N ALA A 21 -10.17 11.56 -11.78
CA ALA A 21 -9.37 12.65 -11.24
C ALA A 21 -9.40 13.90 -12.14
N CYS A 22 -9.11 15.06 -11.56
CA CYS A 22 -8.95 16.30 -12.29
C CYS A 22 -7.83 16.20 -13.35
N ALA A 23 -7.96 16.90 -14.46
CA ALA A 23 -6.87 17.03 -15.43
C ALA A 23 -5.63 17.62 -14.75
N GLY A 24 -4.47 16.97 -14.92
CA GLY A 24 -3.23 17.35 -14.25
C GLY A 24 -3.17 17.03 -12.75
N CYS A 25 -3.98 16.07 -12.25
CA CYS A 25 -3.94 15.64 -10.87
C CYS A 25 -2.53 15.22 -10.44
N GLY A 26 -2.04 15.77 -9.33
CA GLY A 26 -0.73 15.45 -8.78
C GLY A 26 -0.66 14.11 -8.05
N GLU A 27 -1.79 13.54 -7.63
CA GLU A 27 -1.85 12.30 -6.83
C GLU A 27 -1.76 11.04 -7.69
N THR A 28 -2.53 10.99 -8.79
CA THR A 28 -2.71 9.78 -9.60
C THR A 28 -1.42 9.22 -10.21
N PRO A 29 -0.40 10.02 -10.62
CA PRO A 29 0.85 9.48 -11.12
C PRO A 29 1.59 8.62 -10.09
N TYR A 30 1.57 9.00 -8.81
CA TYR A 30 2.22 8.25 -7.73
C TYR A 30 1.57 6.88 -7.54
N ILE A 31 0.27 6.85 -7.31
CA ILE A 31 -0.43 5.58 -7.07
C ILE A 31 -0.42 4.68 -8.31
N LYS A 32 -0.47 5.25 -9.51
CA LYS A 32 -0.36 4.47 -10.75
C LYS A 32 0.95 3.67 -10.78
N VAL A 33 2.09 4.30 -10.47
CA VAL A 33 3.39 3.63 -10.44
C VAL A 33 3.44 2.57 -9.33
N VAL A 34 2.92 2.85 -8.14
CA VAL A 34 2.84 1.86 -7.05
C VAL A 34 2.04 0.64 -7.51
N THR A 35 0.90 0.84 -8.18
CA THR A 35 0.11 -0.27 -8.72
C THR A 35 0.82 -1.03 -9.83
N GLN A 36 1.63 -0.37 -10.67
CA GLN A 36 2.43 -1.05 -11.69
C GLN A 36 3.47 -2.01 -11.08
N LEU A 37 3.99 -1.69 -9.90
CA LEU A 37 4.99 -2.53 -9.22
C LEU A 37 4.35 -3.66 -8.41
N PHE A 38 3.28 -3.35 -7.67
CA PHE A 38 2.75 -4.23 -6.62
C PHE A 38 1.27 -4.60 -6.81
N GLY A 39 0.58 -4.02 -7.80
CA GLY A 39 -0.88 -4.05 -7.93
C GLY A 39 -1.51 -5.44 -7.93
N ASP A 40 -0.82 -6.47 -8.41
CA ASP A 40 -1.28 -7.85 -8.42
C ASP A 40 -1.43 -8.48 -7.01
N ARG A 41 -0.81 -7.88 -5.99
CA ARG A 41 -0.85 -8.34 -4.59
C ARG A 41 -1.08 -7.20 -3.59
N MET A 42 -1.46 -6.02 -4.09
CA MET A 42 -1.63 -4.82 -3.29
C MET A 42 -2.96 -4.80 -2.56
N VAL A 43 -2.94 -4.31 -1.32
CA VAL A 43 -4.13 -3.99 -0.53
C VAL A 43 -4.05 -2.51 -0.15
N ILE A 44 -5.09 -1.76 -0.46
CA ILE A 44 -5.16 -0.32 -0.26
C ILE A 44 -6.23 0.00 0.76
N ALA A 45 -5.82 0.55 1.90
CA ALA A 45 -6.67 1.22 2.86
C ALA A 45 -6.65 2.72 2.54
N ASN A 46 -7.75 3.26 2.00
CA ASN A 46 -7.81 4.63 1.50
C ASN A 46 -8.58 5.55 2.46
N ALA A 47 -7.96 6.65 2.85
CA ALA A 47 -8.62 7.70 3.62
C ALA A 47 -9.58 8.51 2.72
N THR A 48 -10.75 8.85 3.25
CA THR A 48 -11.71 9.68 2.52
C THR A 48 -11.07 11.03 2.13
N GLY A 49 -11.16 11.38 0.86
CA GLY A 49 -10.58 12.58 0.26
C GLY A 49 -10.57 12.48 -1.26
N CYS A 50 -9.70 13.23 -1.94
CA CYS A 50 -9.56 13.13 -3.40
C CYS A 50 -9.25 11.70 -3.85
N SER A 51 -8.34 11.01 -3.18
CA SER A 51 -7.93 9.65 -3.53
C SER A 51 -9.06 8.63 -3.44
N SER A 52 -10.03 8.79 -2.52
CA SER A 52 -11.21 7.94 -2.47
C SER A 52 -12.24 8.30 -3.55
N ILE A 53 -12.36 9.57 -3.88
CA ILE A 53 -13.32 10.02 -4.91
C ILE A 53 -12.89 9.55 -6.30
N TRP A 54 -11.66 9.84 -6.71
CA TRP A 54 -11.19 9.34 -8.02
C TRP A 54 -10.87 7.82 -8.00
N GLY A 55 -10.72 7.23 -6.79
CA GLY A 55 -10.39 5.81 -6.60
C GLY A 55 -11.59 4.87 -6.66
N ALA A 56 -12.81 5.33 -6.34
CA ALA A 56 -13.99 4.45 -6.33
C ALA A 56 -15.34 5.14 -6.47
N SER A 57 -15.44 6.46 -6.22
CA SER A 57 -16.74 7.10 -6.07
C SER A 57 -17.25 7.78 -7.35
N ALA A 58 -16.36 8.26 -8.22
CA ALA A 58 -16.76 9.02 -9.40
C ALA A 58 -15.75 8.91 -10.56
N PRO A 59 -16.19 8.63 -11.76
CA PRO A 59 -17.51 8.13 -12.16
C PRO A 59 -17.64 6.62 -11.96
N SER A 60 -16.52 5.93 -11.74
CA SER A 60 -16.41 4.48 -11.55
C SER A 60 -15.06 4.13 -10.92
N MET A 61 -14.92 2.91 -10.43
CA MET A 61 -13.69 2.41 -9.87
C MET A 61 -12.60 2.23 -10.96
N PRO A 62 -11.47 2.95 -10.89
CA PRO A 62 -10.41 2.86 -11.90
C PRO A 62 -9.44 1.72 -11.64
N TYR A 63 -9.49 1.07 -10.48
CA TYR A 63 -8.65 -0.09 -10.18
C TYR A 63 -9.15 -1.31 -10.95
N CYS A 64 -8.23 -2.01 -11.61
CA CYS A 64 -8.57 -3.12 -12.49
C CYS A 64 -7.76 -4.39 -12.16
N LYS A 65 -8.16 -5.50 -12.77
CA LYS A 65 -7.49 -6.81 -12.66
C LYS A 65 -6.69 -7.12 -13.92
N ASP A 66 -5.71 -7.99 -13.78
CA ASP A 66 -5.00 -8.58 -14.91
C ASP A 66 -5.77 -9.78 -15.51
N ARG A 67 -5.15 -10.44 -16.51
CA ARG A 67 -5.73 -11.60 -17.19
C ARG A 67 -5.93 -12.82 -16.28
N ASN A 68 -5.21 -12.85 -15.16
CA ASN A 68 -5.29 -13.91 -14.15
C ASN A 68 -6.27 -13.57 -13.02
N GLY A 69 -7.03 -12.47 -13.16
CA GLY A 69 -7.96 -12.01 -12.15
C GLY A 69 -7.30 -11.33 -10.93
N LYS A 70 -5.97 -11.11 -10.96
CA LYS A 70 -5.23 -10.47 -9.87
C LYS A 70 -5.22 -8.96 -10.05
N GLY A 71 -5.39 -8.22 -8.96
CA GLY A 71 -5.38 -6.76 -8.93
C GLY A 71 -5.50 -6.24 -7.50
N PRO A 72 -5.41 -4.91 -7.29
CA PRO A 72 -5.50 -4.32 -5.97
C PRO A 72 -6.84 -4.62 -5.30
N ALA A 73 -6.80 -5.03 -4.04
CA ALA A 73 -7.95 -4.93 -3.16
C ALA A 73 -7.99 -3.50 -2.60
N TRP A 74 -9.12 -2.82 -2.75
CA TRP A 74 -9.27 -1.45 -2.31
C TRP A 74 -10.44 -1.33 -1.35
N ALA A 75 -10.22 -0.63 -0.23
CA ALA A 75 -11.27 -0.32 0.73
C ALA A 75 -11.08 1.11 1.23
N ASN A 76 -12.19 1.80 1.49
CA ASN A 76 -12.20 3.15 2.02
C ASN A 76 -12.57 3.16 3.49
N SER A 77 -11.90 4.02 4.26
CA SER A 77 -12.29 4.39 5.61
C SER A 77 -12.40 5.90 5.73
N LEU A 78 -12.89 6.39 6.86
CA LEU A 78 -12.92 7.82 7.15
C LEU A 78 -11.49 8.38 7.25
N PHE A 79 -11.31 9.67 6.96
CA PHE A 79 -9.96 10.24 7.00
C PHE A 79 -9.41 10.40 8.41
N GLU A 80 -10.24 10.28 9.44
CA GLU A 80 -9.84 10.28 10.84
C GLU A 80 -9.31 8.95 11.35
N ASP A 81 -9.67 7.80 10.75
CA ASP A 81 -9.38 6.45 11.28
C ASP A 81 -8.65 5.51 10.30
N ASN A 82 -8.31 6.01 9.12
CA ASN A 82 -7.77 5.15 8.05
C ASN A 82 -6.40 4.52 8.38
N ALA A 83 -5.60 5.15 9.22
CA ALA A 83 -4.31 4.58 9.61
C ALA A 83 -4.53 3.28 10.40
N GLU A 84 -5.40 3.32 11.40
CA GLU A 84 -5.78 2.19 12.25
C GLU A 84 -6.50 1.11 11.45
N TYR A 85 -7.35 1.52 10.51
CA TYR A 85 -8.01 0.59 9.58
C TYR A 85 -6.99 -0.20 8.74
N GLY A 86 -5.99 0.50 8.19
CA GLY A 86 -4.88 -0.12 7.46
C GLY A 86 -4.03 -1.04 8.33
N LEU A 87 -3.76 -0.66 9.57
CA LEU A 87 -3.07 -1.49 10.57
C LEU A 87 -3.87 -2.77 10.87
N GLY A 88 -5.18 -2.65 11.04
CA GLY A 88 -6.07 -3.79 11.25
C GLY A 88 -6.01 -4.78 10.09
N ILE A 89 -6.03 -4.30 8.84
CA ILE A 89 -5.87 -5.14 7.64
C ILE A 89 -4.50 -5.83 7.64
N ALA A 90 -3.42 -5.09 7.88
CA ALA A 90 -2.07 -5.65 7.89
C ALA A 90 -1.91 -6.74 8.96
N THR A 91 -2.42 -6.49 10.17
CA THR A 91 -2.39 -7.43 11.29
C THR A 91 -3.23 -8.69 10.98
N GLY A 92 -4.43 -8.52 10.40
CA GLY A 92 -5.29 -9.63 10.00
C GLY A 92 -4.62 -10.52 8.94
N ILE A 93 -4.00 -9.93 7.92
CA ILE A 93 -3.24 -10.67 6.91
C ILE A 93 -2.06 -11.42 7.54
N LYS A 94 -1.30 -10.77 8.43
CA LYS A 94 -0.18 -11.39 9.16
C LYS A 94 -0.64 -12.62 9.96
N GLN A 95 -1.76 -12.51 10.67
CA GLN A 95 -2.32 -13.62 11.45
C GLN A 95 -2.78 -14.79 10.57
N ILE A 96 -3.49 -14.50 9.47
CA ILE A 96 -3.91 -15.54 8.52
C ILE A 96 -2.70 -16.25 7.93
N ARG A 97 -1.64 -15.52 7.54
CA ARG A 97 -0.42 -16.12 7.00
C ARG A 97 0.35 -16.93 8.04
N ALA A 98 0.36 -16.49 9.30
CA ALA A 98 0.90 -17.30 10.41
C ALA A 98 0.12 -18.62 10.55
N ARG A 99 -1.21 -18.57 10.47
CA ARG A 99 -2.05 -19.78 10.47
C ARG A 99 -1.77 -20.69 9.29
N VAL A 100 -1.60 -20.15 8.08
CA VAL A 100 -1.18 -20.93 6.90
C VAL A 100 0.15 -21.64 7.15
N LYS A 101 1.14 -20.95 7.74
CA LYS A 101 2.43 -21.54 8.08
C LYS A 101 2.29 -22.70 9.08
N GLU A 102 1.44 -22.57 10.10
CA GLU A 102 1.16 -23.64 11.07
C GLU A 102 0.55 -24.86 10.38
N LEU A 103 -0.48 -24.66 9.54
CA LEU A 103 -1.13 -25.75 8.80
C LEU A 103 -0.17 -26.46 7.84
N LEU A 104 0.67 -25.71 7.14
CA LEU A 104 1.71 -26.26 6.27
C LEU A 104 2.76 -27.05 7.06
N SER A 105 3.15 -26.58 8.23
CA SER A 105 4.10 -27.28 9.10
C SER A 105 3.51 -28.60 9.65
N GLU A 106 2.23 -28.59 10.00
CA GLU A 106 1.49 -29.80 10.39
C GLU A 106 1.45 -30.79 9.20
N LEU A 107 1.04 -30.33 8.00
CA LEU A 107 0.97 -31.16 6.80
C LEU A 107 2.34 -31.78 6.43
N ALA A 108 3.42 -31.02 6.55
CA ALA A 108 4.78 -31.49 6.26
C ALA A 108 5.23 -32.62 7.19
N SER A 109 4.64 -32.72 8.41
CA SER A 109 4.93 -33.82 9.37
C SER A 109 4.21 -35.13 9.02
N LEU A 110 3.22 -35.08 8.12
CA LEU A 110 2.40 -36.22 7.71
C LEU A 110 3.01 -36.98 6.50
N ASN A 111 2.33 -38.04 6.09
CA ASN A 111 2.77 -38.85 4.96
C ASN A 111 2.31 -38.29 3.62
N ILE A 112 3.06 -37.31 3.11
CA ILE A 112 2.83 -36.64 1.83
C ILE A 112 4.05 -36.82 0.90
N SER A 113 3.88 -36.47 -0.37
CA SER A 113 4.96 -36.57 -1.36
C SER A 113 6.16 -35.68 -1.00
N LYS A 114 7.33 -36.06 -1.49
CA LYS A 114 8.54 -35.27 -1.31
C LYS A 114 8.42 -33.91 -2.00
N GLU A 115 7.82 -33.89 -3.17
CA GLU A 115 7.59 -32.69 -3.96
C GLU A 115 6.78 -31.64 -3.18
N LEU A 116 5.75 -32.07 -2.47
CA LEU A 116 4.95 -31.18 -1.62
C LEU A 116 5.75 -30.70 -0.40
N LYS A 117 6.54 -31.58 0.26
CA LYS A 117 7.42 -31.18 1.37
C LYS A 117 8.45 -30.13 0.96
N ASP A 118 9.06 -30.32 -0.21
CA ASP A 118 10.05 -29.37 -0.74
C ASP A 118 9.38 -28.00 -1.07
N ALA A 119 8.18 -28.00 -1.62
CA ALA A 119 7.40 -26.78 -1.90
C ALA A 119 6.99 -26.05 -0.61
N ILE A 120 6.57 -26.78 0.43
CA ILE A 120 6.25 -26.22 1.74
C ILE A 120 7.48 -25.56 2.36
N SER A 121 8.62 -26.24 2.35
CA SER A 121 9.87 -25.71 2.91
C SER A 121 10.31 -24.45 2.18
N ALA A 122 10.27 -24.47 0.84
CA ALA A 122 10.61 -23.30 0.03
C ALA A 122 9.68 -22.10 0.31
N TRP A 123 8.39 -22.36 0.52
CA TRP A 123 7.44 -21.28 0.86
C TRP A 123 7.71 -20.73 2.26
N ILE A 124 7.91 -21.56 3.28
CA ILE A 124 8.18 -21.12 4.66
C ILE A 124 9.44 -20.26 4.73
N GLU A 125 10.50 -20.65 4.04
CA GLU A 125 11.77 -19.90 4.00
C GLU A 125 11.63 -18.55 3.30
N ASN A 126 10.75 -18.43 2.31
CA ASN A 126 10.64 -17.26 1.45
C ASN A 126 9.31 -16.50 1.56
N MET A 127 8.46 -16.85 2.54
CA MET A 127 7.11 -16.27 2.64
C MET A 127 7.11 -14.73 2.80
N GLU A 128 8.15 -14.16 3.40
CA GLU A 128 8.28 -12.71 3.58
C GLU A 128 9.15 -12.03 2.52
N ASN A 129 9.69 -12.77 1.57
CA ASN A 129 10.50 -12.20 0.50
C ASN A 129 9.62 -11.71 -0.66
N SER A 130 9.50 -10.39 -0.83
CA SER A 130 8.66 -9.74 -1.84
C SER A 130 9.03 -10.08 -3.29
N ASP A 131 10.28 -10.44 -3.57
CA ASP A 131 10.76 -10.71 -4.93
C ASP A 131 10.37 -12.11 -5.43
N VAL A 132 10.38 -13.09 -4.53
CA VAL A 132 10.14 -14.51 -4.88
C VAL A 132 8.78 -15.03 -4.44
N THR A 133 8.04 -14.28 -3.60
CA THR A 133 6.77 -14.73 -3.00
C THR A 133 5.78 -15.27 -4.03
N ARG A 134 5.65 -14.64 -5.20
CA ARG A 134 4.73 -15.10 -6.25
C ARG A 134 5.09 -16.50 -6.73
N LYS A 135 6.37 -16.72 -7.05
CA LYS A 135 6.85 -18.01 -7.56
C LYS A 135 6.65 -19.13 -6.54
N VAL A 136 7.12 -18.93 -5.31
CA VAL A 136 7.02 -19.98 -4.27
C VAL A 136 5.56 -20.27 -3.90
N SER A 137 4.68 -19.27 -3.98
CA SER A 137 3.24 -19.45 -3.73
C SER A 137 2.55 -20.20 -4.87
N ASP A 138 2.87 -19.89 -6.14
CA ASP A 138 2.34 -20.61 -7.30
C ASP A 138 2.83 -22.07 -7.31
N ASP A 139 4.09 -22.32 -6.95
CA ASP A 139 4.66 -23.66 -6.88
C ASP A 139 4.01 -24.48 -5.74
N LEU A 140 3.80 -23.87 -4.57
CA LEU A 140 3.08 -24.50 -3.45
C LEU A 140 1.63 -24.83 -3.83
N ALA A 141 0.90 -23.91 -4.45
CA ALA A 141 -0.49 -24.12 -4.86
C ALA A 141 -0.61 -25.29 -5.88
N LYS A 142 0.33 -25.37 -6.82
CA LYS A 142 0.40 -26.49 -7.77
C LYS A 142 0.69 -27.83 -7.08
N ALA A 143 1.62 -27.85 -6.14
CA ALA A 143 1.98 -29.06 -5.40
C ALA A 143 0.80 -29.56 -4.56
N LEU A 144 0.08 -28.65 -3.84
CA LEU A 144 -1.11 -28.99 -3.07
C LEU A 144 -2.23 -29.58 -3.96
N LYS A 145 -2.48 -28.99 -5.14
CA LYS A 145 -3.50 -29.48 -6.08
C LYS A 145 -3.11 -30.81 -6.79
N ALA A 146 -1.83 -31.10 -6.87
CA ALA A 146 -1.32 -32.33 -7.49
C ALA A 146 -1.26 -33.50 -6.50
N GLU A 147 -1.26 -33.24 -5.19
CA GLU A 147 -1.15 -34.26 -4.16
C GLU A 147 -2.36 -35.18 -4.14
N LYS A 148 -2.10 -36.48 -4.17
CA LYS A 148 -3.15 -37.51 -4.22
C LYS A 148 -3.34 -38.12 -2.86
N VAL A 149 -4.34 -37.64 -2.12
CA VAL A 149 -4.77 -38.18 -0.84
C VAL A 149 -6.22 -38.65 -0.92
N SER A 150 -6.49 -39.82 -0.38
CA SER A 150 -7.83 -40.43 -0.44
C SER A 150 -8.72 -40.09 0.75
N GLY A 151 -8.15 -39.50 1.81
CA GLY A 151 -8.87 -39.13 3.03
C GLY A 151 -7.91 -38.85 4.19
N GLY A 152 -8.47 -38.73 5.41
CA GLY A 152 -7.69 -38.48 6.59
C GLY A 152 -7.32 -37.03 6.83
N ARG A 153 -6.43 -36.79 7.80
CA ARG A 153 -6.01 -35.45 8.21
C ARG A 153 -5.28 -34.70 7.11
N GLU A 154 -4.53 -35.39 6.27
CA GLU A 154 -3.84 -34.83 5.12
C GLU A 154 -4.81 -34.15 4.16
N LYS A 155 -5.92 -34.82 3.85
CA LYS A 155 -6.94 -34.26 2.94
C LYS A 155 -7.61 -33.04 3.53
N GLU A 156 -8.00 -33.08 4.81
CA GLU A 156 -8.60 -31.94 5.49
C GLU A 156 -7.69 -30.70 5.44
N LEU A 157 -6.39 -30.88 5.72
CA LEU A 157 -5.41 -29.79 5.70
C LEU A 157 -5.23 -29.23 4.27
N ILE A 158 -5.16 -30.10 3.28
CA ILE A 158 -5.01 -29.68 1.87
C ILE A 158 -6.25 -28.90 1.42
N ASP A 159 -7.46 -29.36 1.74
CA ASP A 159 -8.70 -28.66 1.36
C ASP A 159 -8.73 -27.24 1.99
N VAL A 160 -8.41 -27.11 3.29
CA VAL A 160 -8.33 -25.81 3.97
C VAL A 160 -7.25 -24.91 3.38
N LEU A 161 -6.08 -25.47 3.05
CA LEU A 161 -4.98 -24.71 2.46
C LEU A 161 -5.32 -24.23 1.04
N ILE A 162 -6.03 -25.00 0.26
CA ILE A 162 -6.53 -24.61 -1.08
C ILE A 162 -7.50 -23.43 -0.95
N ASP A 163 -8.40 -23.45 0.04
CA ASP A 163 -9.31 -22.33 0.31
C ASP A 163 -8.56 -21.05 0.73
N LEU A 164 -7.37 -21.21 1.34
CA LEU A 164 -6.50 -20.10 1.74
C LEU A 164 -5.44 -19.74 0.69
N GLU A 165 -5.49 -20.27 -0.52
CA GLU A 165 -4.48 -20.07 -1.57
C GLU A 165 -4.16 -18.59 -1.83
N ASP A 166 -5.18 -17.73 -1.81
CA ASP A 166 -5.02 -16.29 -1.99
C ASP A 166 -4.13 -15.62 -0.95
N GLN A 167 -3.89 -16.28 0.20
CA GLN A 167 -3.05 -15.78 1.28
C GLN A 167 -1.59 -16.25 1.19
N PHE A 168 -1.24 -17.11 0.24
CA PHE A 168 0.14 -17.59 0.08
C PHE A 168 1.08 -16.47 -0.37
N VAL A 169 0.63 -15.62 -1.27
CA VAL A 169 1.42 -14.48 -1.76
C VAL A 169 1.50 -13.40 -0.68
N LYS A 170 2.72 -12.93 -0.36
CA LYS A 170 2.91 -11.78 0.53
C LYS A 170 2.14 -10.57 -0.02
N LYS A 171 1.18 -10.08 0.73
CA LYS A 171 0.44 -8.87 0.36
C LYS A 171 1.32 -7.63 0.57
N SER A 172 1.09 -6.62 -0.27
CA SER A 172 1.67 -5.29 -0.15
C SER A 172 0.59 -4.35 0.38
N VAL A 173 0.65 -4.02 1.67
CA VAL A 173 -0.41 -3.25 2.35
C VAL A 173 -0.02 -1.78 2.40
N TRP A 174 -0.91 -0.92 1.92
CA TRP A 174 -0.70 0.53 1.82
C TRP A 174 -1.87 1.29 2.41
N SER A 175 -1.60 2.11 3.45
CA SER A 175 -2.53 3.15 3.89
C SER A 175 -2.26 4.42 3.09
N VAL A 176 -3.30 4.94 2.43
CA VAL A 176 -3.19 6.03 1.45
C VAL A 176 -4.14 7.16 1.79
N GLY A 177 -3.68 8.40 1.72
CA GLY A 177 -4.54 9.57 1.93
C GLY A 177 -3.82 10.90 1.80
N GLY A 178 -4.58 11.97 1.96
CA GLY A 178 -4.13 13.36 1.82
C GLY A 178 -3.90 14.07 3.16
N ASP A 179 -3.94 15.41 3.10
CA ASP A 179 -3.56 16.30 4.20
C ASP A 179 -4.41 16.13 5.46
N GLY A 180 -5.72 16.06 5.33
CA GLY A 180 -6.62 15.99 6.47
C GLY A 180 -6.40 14.74 7.31
N TRP A 181 -6.11 13.64 6.64
CA TRP A 181 -5.72 12.40 7.28
C TRP A 181 -4.35 12.50 7.95
N ALA A 182 -3.31 12.79 7.18
CA ALA A 182 -1.94 12.63 7.66
C ALA A 182 -1.43 13.81 8.53
N TYR A 183 -1.92 15.03 8.30
CA TYR A 183 -1.42 16.22 8.99
C TYR A 183 -2.35 16.71 10.09
N ASP A 184 -3.65 16.45 9.99
CA ASP A 184 -4.67 17.04 10.86
C ASP A 184 -5.39 15.98 11.69
N ILE A 185 -6.66 15.70 11.41
CA ILE A 185 -7.52 14.90 12.31
C ILE A 185 -7.08 13.43 12.42
N GLY A 186 -6.61 12.81 11.33
CA GLY A 186 -6.15 11.42 11.33
C GLY A 186 -4.71 11.23 11.81
N TYR A 187 -4.02 12.33 12.19
CA TYR A 187 -2.62 12.24 12.60
C TYR A 187 -2.42 11.39 13.86
N GLY A 188 -3.33 11.42 14.81
CA GLY A 188 -3.19 10.62 16.03
C GLY A 188 -3.14 9.12 15.77
N GLY A 189 -4.00 8.63 14.87
CA GLY A 189 -3.96 7.24 14.43
C GLY A 189 -2.72 6.91 13.60
N LEU A 190 -2.32 7.82 12.72
CA LEU A 190 -1.08 7.66 11.95
C LEU A 190 0.15 7.56 12.87
N ASP A 191 0.23 8.41 13.90
CA ASP A 191 1.28 8.39 14.91
C ASP A 191 1.32 7.02 15.62
N HIS A 192 0.16 6.51 16.05
CA HIS A 192 0.05 5.18 16.66
C HIS A 192 0.52 4.07 15.72
N VAL A 193 0.15 4.11 14.45
CA VAL A 193 0.57 3.12 13.45
C VAL A 193 2.09 3.12 13.27
N LEU A 194 2.70 4.30 13.16
CA LEU A 194 4.16 4.41 13.07
C LEU A 194 4.85 3.91 14.36
N ALA A 195 4.23 4.13 15.53
CA ALA A 195 4.73 3.66 16.82
C ALA A 195 4.61 2.13 16.99
N SER A 196 3.71 1.46 16.26
CA SER A 196 3.45 0.02 16.42
C SER A 196 4.61 -0.88 16.01
N GLY A 197 5.50 -0.41 15.14
CA GLY A 197 6.58 -1.23 14.55
C GLY A 197 6.10 -2.27 13.53
N GLU A 198 4.81 -2.32 13.19
CA GLU A 198 4.26 -3.28 12.24
C GLU A 198 4.65 -2.95 10.79
N ASN A 199 4.80 -3.99 9.97
CA ASN A 199 5.16 -3.85 8.57
C ASN A 199 3.96 -3.35 7.75
N ILE A 200 3.88 -2.04 7.57
CA ILE A 200 2.85 -1.36 6.80
C ILE A 200 3.43 -0.16 6.05
N ASN A 201 2.99 0.05 4.83
CA ASN A 201 3.39 1.19 4.02
C ASN A 201 2.35 2.31 4.12
N VAL A 202 2.81 3.53 4.38
CA VAL A 202 2.00 4.75 4.42
C VAL A 202 2.36 5.64 3.24
N LEU A 203 1.39 5.99 2.40
CA LEU A 203 1.57 6.89 1.26
C LEU A 203 0.74 8.16 1.48
N VAL A 204 1.41 9.27 1.73
CA VAL A 204 0.77 10.57 1.98
C VAL A 204 0.85 11.42 0.73
N PHE A 205 -0.30 11.85 0.20
CA PHE A 205 -0.35 12.88 -0.83
C PHE A 205 -0.37 14.25 -0.17
N ASP A 206 0.77 14.92 -0.18
CA ASP A 206 0.93 16.28 0.34
C ASP A 206 0.43 17.28 -0.71
N THR A 207 -0.85 17.58 -0.66
CA THR A 207 -1.52 18.50 -1.59
C THR A 207 -1.50 19.95 -1.10
N GLU A 208 -0.95 20.20 0.08
CA GLU A 208 -0.82 21.50 0.75
C GLU A 208 -2.15 22.15 1.17
N VAL A 209 -3.29 21.54 0.84
CA VAL A 209 -4.65 22.00 1.22
C VAL A 209 -5.60 20.80 1.29
N TYR A 210 -6.74 20.95 1.97
CA TYR A 210 -7.87 20.03 1.82
C TYR A 210 -8.45 20.16 0.41
N SER A 211 -7.95 19.36 -0.53
CA SER A 211 -8.26 19.52 -1.96
C SER A 211 -9.68 19.09 -2.31
N ASN A 212 -10.15 17.97 -1.74
CA ASN A 212 -11.47 17.40 -2.07
C ASN A 212 -12.64 18.30 -1.61
N THR A 213 -12.54 18.86 -0.42
CA THR A 213 -13.59 19.68 0.19
C THR A 213 -13.60 21.14 -0.28
N GLY A 214 -12.59 21.56 -1.03
CA GLY A 214 -12.59 22.85 -1.71
C GLY A 214 -11.48 23.82 -1.34
N GLY A 215 -10.31 23.36 -0.92
CA GLY A 215 -9.11 24.19 -0.75
C GLY A 215 -8.98 24.90 0.58
N GLN A 216 -9.41 24.26 1.66
CA GLN A 216 -9.19 24.77 3.03
C GLN A 216 -7.73 24.58 3.44
N ALA A 217 -7.23 25.51 4.26
CA ALA A 217 -5.91 25.40 4.84
C ALA A 217 -5.81 24.16 5.76
N SER A 218 -4.74 23.41 5.60
CA SER A 218 -4.33 22.29 6.47
C SER A 218 -3.08 22.63 7.24
N LYS A 219 -2.61 21.72 8.09
CA LYS A 219 -1.27 21.86 8.69
C LYS A 219 -0.14 21.64 7.67
N ALA A 220 -0.43 21.08 6.50
CA ALA A 220 0.50 20.99 5.38
C ALA A 220 0.62 22.27 4.56
N THR A 221 -0.30 23.23 4.72
CA THR A 221 -0.28 24.48 3.98
C THR A 221 0.94 25.33 4.38
N PRO A 222 1.77 25.79 3.43
CA PRO A 222 2.95 26.61 3.72
C PRO A 222 2.60 27.98 4.34
N THR A 223 3.58 28.59 5.00
CA THR A 223 3.47 29.97 5.48
C THR A 223 3.21 30.91 4.30
N ALA A 224 2.40 31.92 4.50
CA ALA A 224 1.95 32.90 3.51
C ALA A 224 1.06 32.38 2.36
N ALA A 225 0.87 31.06 2.23
CA ALA A 225 -0.04 30.53 1.22
C ALA A 225 -1.49 30.90 1.52
N VAL A 226 -2.20 31.39 0.50
CA VAL A 226 -3.62 31.74 0.56
C VAL A 226 -4.48 30.49 0.31
N ALA A 227 -5.38 30.23 1.24
CA ALA A 227 -6.34 29.12 1.16
C ALA A 227 -7.65 29.53 1.85
N LYS A 228 -8.72 28.73 1.71
CA LYS A 228 -9.91 28.94 2.55
C LYS A 228 -9.54 28.84 4.01
N PHE A 229 -10.09 29.71 4.85
CA PHE A 229 -9.75 29.94 6.27
C PHE A 229 -8.34 30.53 6.50
N ALA A 230 -7.63 30.90 5.44
CA ALA A 230 -6.37 31.61 5.47
C ALA A 230 -6.29 32.62 4.33
N SER A 231 -7.31 33.47 4.19
CA SER A 231 -7.45 34.45 3.09
C SER A 231 -6.35 35.51 3.08
N ALA A 232 -5.80 35.87 4.26
CA ALA A 232 -4.67 36.79 4.39
C ALA A 232 -3.30 36.07 4.40
N GLY A 233 -3.26 34.81 3.98
CA GLY A 233 -2.09 33.94 4.06
C GLY A 233 -1.98 33.21 5.40
N LYS A 234 -1.52 31.97 5.37
CA LYS A 234 -1.30 31.18 6.57
C LYS A 234 -0.16 31.77 7.40
N ARG A 235 -0.42 32.02 8.68
CA ARG A 235 0.52 32.69 9.57
C ARG A 235 1.59 31.76 10.16
N ILE A 236 1.28 30.46 10.30
CA ILE A 236 2.12 29.48 10.98
C ILE A 236 2.81 28.55 9.96
N LYS A 237 3.95 28.02 10.40
CA LYS A 237 4.78 27.12 9.59
C LYS A 237 4.04 25.82 9.26
N LYS A 238 4.35 25.23 8.10
CA LYS A 238 3.94 23.88 7.72
C LYS A 238 4.43 22.87 8.76
N LYS A 239 3.56 21.95 9.17
CA LYS A 239 3.93 20.81 10.03
C LYS A 239 4.96 19.94 9.28
N ASP A 240 6.06 19.65 9.92
CA ASP A 240 7.11 18.81 9.38
C ASP A 240 6.86 17.35 9.75
N LEU A 241 5.98 16.69 8.97
CA LEU A 241 5.56 15.32 9.22
C LEU A 241 6.73 14.33 9.11
N ALA A 242 7.67 14.59 8.20
CA ALA A 242 8.85 13.75 8.04
C ALA A 242 9.73 13.76 9.29
N LYS A 243 10.02 14.94 9.86
CA LYS A 243 10.81 15.05 11.10
C LYS A 243 10.14 14.35 12.27
N ILE A 244 8.82 14.46 12.38
CA ILE A 244 8.08 13.79 13.45
C ILE A 244 8.22 12.26 13.31
N ALA A 245 8.02 11.73 12.10
CA ALA A 245 8.18 10.30 11.83
C ALA A 245 9.63 9.82 12.05
N MET A 246 10.63 10.62 11.69
CA MET A 246 12.05 10.31 11.93
C MET A 246 12.40 10.22 13.41
N ALA A 247 11.64 10.88 14.31
CA ALA A 247 11.89 10.85 15.75
C ALA A 247 11.73 9.43 16.36
N TYR A 248 10.99 8.53 15.69
CA TYR A 248 10.90 7.12 16.12
C TYR A 248 12.19 6.33 15.93
N GLY A 249 13.07 6.75 15.03
CA GLY A 249 14.38 6.12 14.80
C GLY A 249 14.36 4.81 14.00
N TYR A 250 13.22 4.12 13.94
CA TYR A 250 13.02 2.85 13.23
C TYR A 250 11.98 2.93 12.08
N VAL A 251 11.38 4.07 11.85
CA VAL A 251 10.45 4.27 10.73
C VAL A 251 11.24 4.61 9.48
N TYR A 252 10.97 3.93 8.37
CA TYR A 252 11.48 4.35 7.07
C TYR A 252 10.74 5.62 6.61
N VAL A 253 11.47 6.69 6.35
CA VAL A 253 10.88 7.99 6.00
C VAL A 253 11.45 8.49 4.68
N ALA A 254 10.58 8.82 3.72
CA ALA A 254 10.97 9.47 2.48
C ALA A 254 10.04 10.64 2.13
N GLN A 255 10.62 11.73 1.64
CA GLN A 255 9.89 12.81 0.96
C GLN A 255 10.30 12.83 -0.50
N VAL A 256 9.32 12.79 -1.39
CA VAL A 256 9.55 12.63 -2.83
C VAL A 256 8.71 13.60 -3.65
N GLY A 257 9.28 14.04 -4.77
CA GLY A 257 8.60 14.85 -5.77
C GLY A 257 8.82 14.26 -7.15
N MET A 258 7.85 13.55 -7.71
CA MET A 258 7.99 12.86 -9.00
C MET A 258 8.35 13.83 -10.14
N GLY A 259 7.88 15.07 -10.06
CA GLY A 259 8.24 16.12 -11.02
C GLY A 259 9.70 16.56 -10.92
N ALA A 260 10.31 16.43 -9.75
CA ALA A 260 11.73 16.78 -9.52
C ALA A 260 12.66 15.61 -9.85
N ASP A 261 12.40 14.43 -9.30
CA ASP A 261 13.21 13.24 -9.54
C ASP A 261 12.36 11.95 -9.47
N LYS A 262 12.13 11.35 -10.63
CA LYS A 262 11.40 10.09 -10.74
C LYS A 262 12.16 8.90 -10.17
N ASN A 263 13.51 8.92 -10.23
CA ASN A 263 14.34 7.83 -9.70
C ASN A 263 14.28 7.80 -8.17
N GLN A 264 14.25 8.99 -7.53
CA GLN A 264 14.08 9.10 -6.09
C GLN A 264 12.78 8.43 -5.65
N PHE A 265 11.67 8.69 -6.34
CA PHE A 265 10.39 8.05 -6.03
C PHE A 265 10.46 6.54 -6.21
N MET A 266 11.00 6.04 -7.34
CA MET A 266 11.17 4.60 -7.59
C MET A 266 12.00 3.93 -6.51
N LYS A 267 13.09 4.57 -6.07
CA LYS A 267 13.93 4.09 -4.99
C LYS A 267 13.15 4.02 -3.68
N ALA A 268 12.47 5.09 -3.31
CA ALA A 268 11.71 5.18 -2.05
C ALA A 268 10.64 4.09 -1.92
N ILE A 269 9.83 3.85 -2.97
CA ILE A 269 8.78 2.82 -2.91
C ILE A 269 9.35 1.39 -2.88
N LYS A 270 10.49 1.16 -3.54
CA LYS A 270 11.19 -0.12 -3.50
C LYS A 270 11.78 -0.41 -2.12
N GLU A 271 12.43 0.59 -1.52
CA GLU A 271 13.01 0.49 -0.18
C GLU A 271 11.93 0.32 0.89
N ALA A 272 10.82 1.07 0.80
CA ALA A 272 9.68 0.96 1.71
C ALA A 272 9.06 -0.45 1.67
N GLU A 273 8.84 -1.00 0.48
CA GLU A 273 8.27 -2.35 0.32
C GLU A 273 9.21 -3.47 0.82
N ALA A 274 10.53 -3.23 0.78
CA ALA A 274 11.52 -4.18 1.26
C ALA A 274 11.80 -4.04 2.77
N TYR A 275 11.40 -2.92 3.36
CA TYR A 275 11.65 -2.63 4.77
C TYR A 275 10.72 -3.47 5.66
N ASP A 276 11.31 -4.12 6.67
CA ASP A 276 10.55 -4.88 7.67
C ASP A 276 10.21 -3.98 8.86
N GLY A 277 9.16 -3.21 8.72
CA GLY A 277 8.68 -2.24 9.68
C GLY A 277 7.80 -1.17 9.03
N PRO A 278 7.33 -0.18 9.80
CA PRO A 278 6.50 0.89 9.26
C PRO A 278 7.30 1.82 8.34
N SER A 279 6.73 2.14 7.20
CA SER A 279 7.29 3.10 6.27
C SER A 279 6.32 4.25 5.99
N ILE A 280 6.85 5.46 5.79
CA ILE A 280 6.06 6.60 5.35
C ILE A 280 6.73 7.31 4.19
N ILE A 281 5.99 7.44 3.08
CA ILE A 281 6.41 8.18 1.89
C ILE A 281 5.49 9.39 1.73
N ILE A 282 6.06 10.58 1.81
CA ILE A 282 5.35 11.84 1.64
C ILE A 282 5.57 12.33 0.21
N CYS A 283 4.53 12.22 -0.60
CA CYS A 283 4.53 12.57 -2.01
C CYS A 283 4.09 14.01 -2.21
N TYR A 284 4.98 14.87 -2.66
CA TYR A 284 4.64 16.24 -3.02
C TYR A 284 3.74 16.26 -4.24
N ALA A 285 2.45 16.55 -4.01
CA ALA A 285 1.39 16.48 -5.01
C ALA A 285 0.47 17.71 -4.95
N PRO A 286 1.01 18.94 -5.07
CA PRO A 286 0.24 20.17 -4.85
C PRO A 286 -0.97 20.23 -5.78
N SER A 287 -2.12 20.63 -5.23
CA SER A 287 -3.34 20.79 -6.00
C SER A 287 -3.24 22.02 -6.92
N HIS A 288 -3.16 21.81 -8.24
CA HIS A 288 -3.07 22.90 -9.20
C HIS A 288 -4.28 23.84 -9.17
N ARG A 289 -5.48 23.38 -8.76
CA ARG A 289 -6.66 24.24 -8.58
C ARG A 289 -6.47 25.31 -7.51
N PHE A 290 -5.61 25.09 -6.56
CA PHE A 290 -5.42 25.94 -5.38
C PHE A 290 -4.00 26.52 -5.24
N CYS A 291 -3.01 25.96 -5.94
CA CYS A 291 -1.62 26.40 -5.89
C CYS A 291 -1.34 27.74 -6.65
N MET A 292 -2.25 28.22 -7.45
CA MET A 292 -1.98 29.37 -8.34
C MET A 292 -2.05 30.76 -7.68
N ARG A 293 -2.14 30.81 -6.36
CA ARG A 293 -2.14 32.08 -5.62
C ARG A 293 -1.06 32.09 -4.53
N ARG A 294 0.17 31.83 -4.93
CA ARG A 294 1.33 32.29 -4.18
C ARG A 294 1.60 33.70 -4.68
N GLY A 295 1.17 34.73 -3.89
CA GLY A 295 1.50 36.13 -4.14
C GLY A 295 2.98 36.39 -3.96
#